data_16b82e0ef177bbb5000ddb93de287485
#
_entry.id   16b82e0ef177bbb5000ddb93de287485
#
_cell.length_a   1.000
_cell.length_b   1.000
_cell.length_c   1.000
_cell.angle_alpha   90.00
_cell.angle_beta   90.00
_cell.angle_gamma   90.00
#
_symmetry.space_group_name_H-M   'P 1'
#
loop_
_entity.id
_entity.type
_entity.pdbx_description
1 polymer ?
#
loop_
_entity_poly.entity_id
_entity_poly.type
_entity_poly.pdbx_seq_one_letter_code
_entity_poly.pdbx_strand_id
1 'polypeptide(L)'
;MKIMTDRPSTKEIMVLAISLVAWISVTAAFIGIRPEHIGLGCFIAVLFLISRATRKLVVALLPFAIFGISYDWMRIIPNYEVNPIDVKGLYEIEKSIFGIATAEGILTPNEFFHIHHCPAMDFMAGIFYLCWVPVPILFGLGLYFTRQRKTYLHFALVFLFVNLIGFTGYYI
;
A
#
# COMPACT_ATOMS: atom_id res chain seq x y z
N MET A 1 5.67 -29.30 22.58
CA MET A 1 6.09 -28.05 21.94
C MET A 1 5.94 -26.94 22.98
N LYS A 2 7.05 -26.51 23.66
CA LYS A 2 7.01 -25.45 24.67
C LYS A 2 6.76 -24.12 23.92
N ILE A 3 5.58 -23.58 24.05
CA ILE A 3 5.30 -22.20 23.67
C ILE A 3 6.02 -21.35 24.72
N MET A 4 7.29 -21.01 24.44
CA MET A 4 8.00 -20.03 25.23
C MET A 4 7.32 -18.68 24.94
N THR A 5 6.41 -18.29 25.81
CA THR A 5 5.89 -16.92 25.88
C THR A 5 7.00 -16.02 26.42
N ASP A 6 7.96 -15.72 25.56
CA ASP A 6 8.98 -14.73 25.84
C ASP A 6 8.30 -13.35 25.83
N ARG A 7 8.01 -12.85 27.00
CA ARG A 7 7.38 -11.54 27.15
C ARG A 7 8.27 -10.47 26.49
N PRO A 8 7.70 -9.47 25.82
CA PRO A 8 8.49 -8.37 25.30
C PRO A 8 9.17 -7.62 26.46
N SER A 9 10.37 -7.12 26.22
CA SER A 9 11.06 -6.27 27.18
C SER A 9 10.35 -4.93 27.32
N THR A 10 10.53 -4.28 28.45
CA THR A 10 9.98 -2.92 28.70
C THR A 10 10.38 -1.94 27.57
N LYS A 11 11.64 -2.05 27.09
CA LYS A 11 12.12 -1.21 25.97
C LYS A 11 11.34 -1.46 24.67
N GLU A 12 11.07 -2.72 24.33
CA GLU A 12 10.29 -3.08 23.12
C GLU A 12 8.84 -2.57 23.23
N ILE A 13 8.23 -2.69 24.41
CA ILE A 13 6.88 -2.14 24.65
C ILE A 13 6.86 -0.62 24.53
N MET A 14 7.85 0.06 25.10
CA MET A 14 7.97 1.52 24.99
C MET A 14 8.13 1.96 23.53
N VAL A 15 9.00 1.32 22.76
CA VAL A 15 9.18 1.63 21.33
C VAL A 15 7.88 1.43 20.57
N LEU A 16 7.19 0.31 20.77
CA LEU A 16 5.88 0.09 20.14
C LEU A 16 4.88 1.19 20.51
N ALA A 17 4.74 1.49 21.80
CA ALA A 17 3.79 2.47 22.30
C ALA A 17 4.09 3.87 21.72
N ILE A 18 5.35 4.30 21.76
CA ILE A 18 5.78 5.58 21.20
C ILE A 18 5.49 5.64 19.70
N SER A 19 5.81 4.57 18.94
CA SER A 19 5.58 4.51 17.50
C SER A 19 4.10 4.58 17.15
N LEU A 20 3.24 3.85 17.87
CA LEU A 20 1.79 3.88 17.65
C LEU A 20 1.19 5.23 18.03
N VAL A 21 1.59 5.80 19.16
CA VAL A 21 1.13 7.11 19.60
C VAL A 21 1.56 8.19 18.60
N ALA A 22 2.82 8.19 18.17
CA ALA A 22 3.31 9.14 17.18
C ALA A 22 2.54 9.03 15.86
N TRP A 23 2.36 7.82 15.34
CA TRP A 23 1.59 7.60 14.12
C TRP A 23 0.15 8.09 14.23
N ILE A 24 -0.56 7.69 15.29
CA ILE A 24 -1.96 8.09 15.52
C ILE A 24 -2.06 9.61 15.74
N SER A 25 -1.13 10.22 16.48
CA SER A 25 -1.16 11.66 16.74
C SER A 25 -0.94 12.48 15.46
N VAL A 26 0.02 12.07 14.61
CA VAL A 26 0.26 12.74 13.32
C VAL A 26 -0.94 12.55 12.39
N THR A 27 -1.46 11.33 12.31
CA THR A 27 -2.65 11.05 11.48
C THR A 27 -3.87 11.87 11.97
N ALA A 28 -4.07 11.97 13.30
CA ALA A 28 -5.14 12.77 13.88
C ALA A 28 -5.03 14.26 13.54
N ALA A 29 -3.80 14.78 13.60
CA ALA A 29 -3.54 16.21 13.41
C ALA A 29 -3.73 16.67 11.95
N PHE A 30 -3.38 15.83 10.97
CA PHE A 30 -3.31 16.23 9.56
C PHE A 30 -4.39 15.62 8.66
N ILE A 31 -4.87 14.41 8.96
CA ILE A 31 -5.78 13.67 8.07
C ILE A 31 -7.14 13.40 8.74
N GLY A 32 -7.14 13.30 10.06
CA GLY A 32 -8.27 12.82 10.85
C GLY A 32 -8.21 11.30 11.09
N ILE A 33 -8.69 10.88 12.26
CA ILE A 33 -8.72 9.46 12.65
C ILE A 33 -9.93 8.79 12.02
N ARG A 34 -9.69 7.58 11.47
CA ARG A 34 -10.71 6.68 10.95
C ARG A 34 -10.66 5.35 11.71
N PRO A 35 -11.77 4.57 11.75
CA PRO A 35 -11.81 3.28 12.46
C PRO A 35 -10.70 2.30 12.05
N GLU A 36 -10.29 2.32 10.79
CA GLU A 36 -9.22 1.48 10.27
C GLU A 36 -7.85 1.77 10.90
N HIS A 37 -7.54 3.02 11.26
CA HIS A 37 -6.29 3.38 11.95
C HIS A 37 -6.24 2.75 13.34
N ILE A 38 -7.34 2.84 14.07
CA ILE A 38 -7.45 2.27 15.42
C ILE A 38 -7.40 0.75 15.32
N GLY A 39 -8.16 0.16 14.40
CA GLY A 39 -8.18 -1.29 14.18
C GLY A 39 -6.80 -1.86 13.84
N LEU A 40 -6.07 -1.21 12.92
CA LEU A 40 -4.71 -1.60 12.54
C LEU A 40 -3.73 -1.43 13.70
N GLY A 41 -3.80 -0.34 14.43
CA GLY A 41 -2.96 -0.11 15.62
C GLY A 41 -3.17 -1.15 16.69
N CYS A 42 -4.42 -1.47 17.01
CA CYS A 42 -4.78 -2.54 17.96
C CYS A 42 -4.29 -3.91 17.45
N PHE A 43 -4.47 -4.22 16.17
CA PHE A 43 -4.02 -5.47 15.57
C PHE A 43 -2.50 -5.64 15.67
N ILE A 44 -1.74 -4.60 15.33
CA ILE A 44 -0.27 -4.57 15.47
C ILE A 44 0.14 -4.78 16.92
N ALA A 45 -0.50 -4.08 17.88
CA ALA A 45 -0.20 -4.19 19.29
C ALA A 45 -0.47 -5.62 19.81
N VAL A 46 -1.61 -6.20 19.47
CA VAL A 46 -1.98 -7.57 19.83
C VAL A 46 -0.96 -8.57 19.28
N LEU A 47 -0.65 -8.53 17.98
CA LEU A 47 0.34 -9.41 17.36
C LEU A 47 1.72 -9.26 18.02
N PHE A 48 2.12 -8.06 18.37
CA PHE A 48 3.41 -7.81 19.01
C PHE A 48 3.49 -8.41 20.41
N LEU A 49 2.39 -8.45 21.14
CA LEU A 49 2.34 -8.90 22.53
C LEU A 49 2.11 -10.42 22.66
N ILE A 50 1.48 -11.08 21.66
CA ILE A 50 1.11 -12.52 21.75
C ILE A 50 2.34 -13.41 21.90
N SER A 51 3.36 -13.26 21.04
CA SER A 51 4.51 -14.16 21.04
C SER A 51 5.75 -13.55 20.40
N ARG A 52 6.92 -14.16 20.67
CA ARG A 52 8.16 -13.77 19.98
C ARG A 52 8.09 -13.98 18.46
N ALA A 53 7.35 -14.97 17.99
CA ALA A 53 7.22 -15.26 16.57
C ALA A 53 6.40 -14.16 15.86
N THR A 54 5.25 -13.79 16.43
CA THR A 54 4.39 -12.73 15.88
C THR A 54 5.06 -11.36 15.96
N ARG A 55 5.84 -11.09 17.02
CA ARG A 55 6.67 -9.88 17.14
C ARG A 55 7.70 -9.76 16.01
N LYS A 56 8.39 -10.87 15.69
CA LYS A 56 9.32 -10.90 14.56
C LYS A 56 8.60 -10.68 13.22
N LEU A 57 7.38 -11.18 13.09
CA LEU A 57 6.55 -10.96 11.92
C LEU A 57 6.15 -9.48 11.80
N VAL A 58 5.69 -8.84 12.89
CA VAL A 58 5.37 -7.40 12.91
C VAL A 58 6.57 -6.57 12.46
N VAL A 59 7.77 -6.86 13.02
CA VAL A 59 9.00 -6.16 12.61
C VAL A 59 9.34 -6.44 11.13
N ALA A 60 9.13 -7.67 10.67
CA ALA A 60 9.36 -8.00 9.26
C ALA A 60 8.40 -7.23 8.34
N LEU A 61 7.16 -7.02 8.74
CA LEU A 61 6.15 -6.30 7.94
C LEU A 61 6.29 -4.77 7.96
N LEU A 62 7.26 -4.20 8.70
CA LEU A 62 7.48 -2.75 8.75
C LEU A 62 7.59 -2.07 7.37
N PRO A 63 8.29 -2.62 6.35
CA PRO A 63 8.33 -1.98 5.04
C PRO A 63 6.94 -1.80 4.42
N PHE A 64 6.06 -2.79 4.56
CA PHE A 64 4.68 -2.71 4.07
C PHE A 64 3.82 -1.76 4.91
N ALA A 65 4.05 -1.71 6.23
CA ALA A 65 3.37 -0.75 7.10
C ALA A 65 3.78 0.69 6.77
N ILE A 66 5.07 0.95 6.55
CA ILE A 66 5.59 2.26 6.14
C ILE A 66 4.98 2.65 4.79
N PHE A 67 4.93 1.72 3.82
CA PHE A 67 4.24 1.96 2.55
C PHE A 67 2.79 2.40 2.76
N GLY A 68 2.01 1.64 3.54
CA GLY A 68 0.60 1.94 3.80
C GLY A 68 0.39 3.29 4.50
N ILE A 69 1.23 3.60 5.50
CA ILE A 69 1.21 4.90 6.20
C ILE A 69 1.56 6.02 5.22
N SER A 70 2.62 5.86 4.43
CA SER A 70 3.04 6.89 3.45
C SER A 70 1.96 7.14 2.41
N TYR A 71 1.31 6.07 1.91
CA TYR A 71 0.19 6.17 0.97
C TYR A 71 -0.99 6.95 1.57
N ASP A 72 -1.36 6.64 2.82
CA ASP A 72 -2.45 7.36 3.49
C ASP A 72 -2.09 8.83 3.75
N TRP A 73 -0.84 9.11 4.10
CA TRP A 73 -0.35 10.45 4.38
C TRP A 73 -0.17 11.35 3.14
N MET A 74 -0.20 10.81 1.92
CA MET A 74 -0.26 11.62 0.70
C MET A 74 -1.47 12.57 0.68
N ARG A 75 -2.51 12.29 1.46
CA ARG A 75 -3.65 13.19 1.67
C ARG A 75 -3.34 14.47 2.42
N ILE A 76 -2.18 14.54 3.11
CA ILE A 76 -1.74 15.76 3.81
C ILE A 76 -1.49 16.89 2.82
N ILE A 77 -0.93 16.55 1.67
CA ILE A 77 -0.67 17.47 0.56
C ILE A 77 -1.28 16.83 -0.69
N PRO A 78 -2.55 17.14 -1.02
CA PRO A 78 -3.16 16.62 -2.23
C PRO A 78 -2.42 17.13 -3.48
N ASN A 79 -2.14 16.26 -4.44
CA ASN A 79 -1.38 16.61 -5.64
C ASN A 79 -2.00 17.74 -6.46
N TYR A 80 -3.33 17.87 -6.47
CA TYR A 80 -4.04 18.94 -7.16
C TYR A 80 -3.83 20.33 -6.53
N GLU A 81 -3.31 20.41 -5.30
CA GLU A 81 -2.90 21.67 -4.67
C GLU A 81 -1.47 22.07 -5.05
N VAL A 82 -0.66 21.11 -5.48
CA VAL A 82 0.75 21.31 -5.85
C VAL A 82 0.89 21.60 -7.33
N ASN A 83 0.20 20.81 -8.16
CA ASN A 83 0.25 20.93 -9.62
C ASN A 83 -1.16 20.99 -10.23
N PRO A 84 -1.38 21.82 -11.27
CA PRO A 84 -2.64 21.79 -11.99
C PRO A 84 -2.83 20.40 -12.64
N ILE A 85 -4.06 19.87 -12.56
CA ILE A 85 -4.38 18.58 -13.16
C ILE A 85 -4.39 18.72 -14.68
N ASP A 86 -3.42 18.13 -15.36
CA ASP A 86 -3.38 18.04 -16.82
C ASP A 86 -4.22 16.86 -17.32
N VAL A 87 -5.53 17.05 -17.39
CA VAL A 87 -6.44 16.04 -17.94
C VAL A 87 -6.31 15.96 -19.46
N LYS A 88 -6.19 17.12 -20.13
CA LYS A 88 -6.22 17.19 -21.58
C LYS A 88 -4.94 16.64 -22.21
N GLY A 89 -3.77 17.02 -21.69
CA GLY A 89 -2.49 16.54 -22.23
C GLY A 89 -2.35 15.04 -22.10
N LEU A 90 -2.68 14.46 -20.94
CA LEU A 90 -2.66 13.01 -20.71
C LEU A 90 -3.64 12.28 -21.64
N TYR A 91 -4.85 12.82 -21.82
CA TYR A 91 -5.85 12.24 -22.73
C TYR A 91 -5.37 12.22 -24.19
N GLU A 92 -4.80 13.34 -24.68
CA GLU A 92 -4.31 13.42 -26.06
C GLU A 92 -3.09 12.50 -26.27
N ILE A 93 -2.20 12.37 -25.29
CA ILE A 93 -1.07 11.43 -25.35
C ILE A 93 -1.58 9.99 -25.40
N GLU A 94 -2.49 9.60 -24.48
CA GLU A 94 -3.09 8.27 -24.48
C GLU A 94 -3.76 7.95 -25.80
N LYS A 95 -4.55 8.90 -26.33
CA LYS A 95 -5.25 8.76 -27.59
C LYS A 95 -4.31 8.64 -28.79
N SER A 96 -3.18 9.35 -28.77
CA SER A 96 -2.18 9.29 -29.86
C SER A 96 -1.40 7.97 -29.88
N ILE A 97 -1.14 7.37 -28.71
CA ILE A 97 -0.34 6.15 -28.60
C ILE A 97 -1.22 4.90 -28.67
N PHE A 98 -2.35 4.91 -27.98
CA PHE A 98 -3.22 3.74 -27.79
C PHE A 98 -4.61 3.88 -28.41
N GLY A 99 -4.84 4.92 -29.21
CA GLY A 99 -6.13 5.19 -29.82
C GLY A 99 -6.65 4.03 -30.65
N ILE A 100 -7.91 3.67 -30.46
CA ILE A 100 -8.62 2.61 -31.19
C ILE A 100 -9.51 3.25 -32.24
N ALA A 101 -9.27 2.92 -33.51
CA ALA A 101 -10.09 3.44 -34.60
C ALA A 101 -11.47 2.74 -34.61
N THR A 102 -12.53 3.54 -34.56
CA THR A 102 -13.93 3.07 -34.65
C THR A 102 -14.66 3.81 -35.77
N ALA A 103 -15.88 3.41 -36.08
CA ALA A 103 -16.72 4.09 -37.07
C ALA A 103 -17.05 5.54 -36.68
N GLU A 104 -17.03 5.87 -35.38
CA GLU A 104 -17.34 7.16 -34.82
C GLU A 104 -16.10 8.06 -34.57
N GLY A 105 -14.90 7.51 -34.82
CA GLY A 105 -13.62 8.21 -34.62
C GLY A 105 -12.61 7.39 -33.81
N ILE A 106 -11.55 8.06 -33.37
CA ILE A 106 -10.53 7.43 -32.52
C ILE A 106 -10.93 7.59 -31.06
N LEU A 107 -11.09 6.47 -30.35
CA LEU A 107 -11.37 6.41 -28.91
C LEU A 107 -10.11 6.01 -28.14
N THR A 108 -9.98 6.50 -26.91
CA THR A 108 -8.99 5.95 -25.98
C THR A 108 -9.41 4.53 -25.56
N PRO A 109 -8.50 3.68 -25.06
CA PRO A 109 -8.86 2.37 -24.54
C PRO A 109 -9.94 2.42 -23.45
N ASN A 110 -9.88 3.43 -22.59
CA ASN A 110 -10.88 3.63 -21.54
C ASN A 110 -12.29 3.90 -22.13
N GLU A 111 -12.39 4.81 -23.10
CA GLU A 111 -13.65 5.10 -23.80
C GLU A 111 -14.18 3.87 -24.54
N PHE A 112 -13.29 3.16 -25.25
CA PHE A 112 -13.64 1.95 -26.00
C PHE A 112 -14.21 0.86 -25.09
N PHE A 113 -13.51 0.52 -24.00
CA PHE A 113 -13.98 -0.49 -23.06
C PHE A 113 -15.13 -0.05 -22.17
N HIS A 114 -15.36 1.25 -22.01
CA HIS A 114 -16.55 1.75 -21.36
C HIS A 114 -17.82 1.40 -22.17
N ILE A 115 -17.71 1.41 -23.51
CA ILE A 115 -18.80 1.06 -24.42
C ILE A 115 -18.87 -0.45 -24.68
N HIS A 116 -17.71 -1.11 -24.82
CA HIS A 116 -17.56 -2.52 -25.20
C HIS A 116 -17.10 -3.39 -24.04
N HIS A 117 -17.80 -3.31 -22.90
CA HIS A 117 -17.48 -4.13 -21.74
C HIS A 117 -18.44 -5.32 -21.58
N CYS A 118 -18.04 -6.31 -20.79
CA CYS A 118 -18.90 -7.39 -20.38
C CYS A 118 -18.61 -7.76 -18.92
N PRO A 119 -19.59 -8.34 -18.19
CA PRO A 119 -19.45 -8.63 -16.75
C PRO A 119 -18.22 -9.49 -16.40
N ALA A 120 -17.81 -10.38 -17.28
CA ALA A 120 -16.62 -11.22 -17.06
C ALA A 120 -15.32 -10.40 -17.12
N MET A 121 -15.20 -9.48 -18.08
CA MET A 121 -14.05 -8.57 -18.18
C MET A 121 -14.00 -7.61 -16.99
N ASP A 122 -15.13 -7.04 -16.60
CA ASP A 122 -15.24 -6.12 -15.46
C ASP A 122 -14.84 -6.81 -14.16
N PHE A 123 -15.30 -8.04 -13.96
CA PHE A 123 -14.93 -8.85 -12.80
C PHE A 123 -13.41 -9.15 -12.76
N MET A 124 -12.83 -9.57 -13.89
CA MET A 124 -11.39 -9.84 -13.98
C MET A 124 -10.55 -8.57 -13.78
N ALA A 125 -10.95 -7.46 -14.40
CA ALA A 125 -10.29 -6.16 -14.20
C ALA A 125 -10.34 -5.73 -12.72
N GLY A 126 -11.48 -5.89 -12.07
CA GLY A 126 -11.65 -5.63 -10.65
C GLY A 126 -10.73 -6.49 -9.78
N ILE A 127 -10.63 -7.79 -10.06
CA ILE A 127 -9.68 -8.68 -9.34
C ILE A 127 -8.25 -8.20 -9.53
N PHE A 128 -7.80 -7.95 -10.76
CA PHE A 128 -6.43 -7.49 -11.01
C PHE A 128 -6.15 -6.15 -10.34
N TYR A 129 -7.09 -5.23 -10.38
CA TYR A 129 -6.97 -3.95 -9.67
C TYR A 129 -6.83 -4.15 -8.16
N LEU A 130 -7.63 -5.02 -7.54
CA LEU A 130 -7.56 -5.29 -6.11
C LEU A 130 -6.29 -6.04 -5.70
N CYS A 131 -5.63 -6.76 -6.63
CA CYS A 131 -4.45 -7.57 -6.34
C CYS A 131 -3.16 -6.76 -6.14
N TRP A 132 -3.11 -5.49 -6.53
CA TRP A 132 -1.86 -4.72 -6.57
C TRP A 132 -1.18 -4.55 -5.20
N VAL A 133 -1.94 -4.52 -4.09
CA VAL A 133 -1.39 -4.47 -2.72
C VAL A 133 -1.34 -5.85 -2.05
N PRO A 134 -2.42 -6.65 -2.03
CA PRO A 134 -2.41 -7.96 -1.37
C PRO A 134 -1.38 -8.93 -1.94
N VAL A 135 -1.19 -8.98 -3.27
CA VAL A 135 -0.25 -9.93 -3.88
C VAL A 135 1.19 -9.70 -3.46
N PRO A 136 1.77 -8.48 -3.49
CA PRO A 136 3.10 -8.24 -2.97
C PRO A 136 3.25 -8.60 -1.48
N ILE A 137 2.24 -8.32 -0.66
CA ILE A 137 2.28 -8.67 0.77
C ILE A 137 2.29 -10.19 0.94
N LEU A 138 1.40 -10.92 0.26
CA LEU A 138 1.33 -12.39 0.33
C LEU A 138 2.60 -13.04 -0.21
N PHE A 139 3.16 -12.52 -1.30
CA PHE A 139 4.44 -12.98 -1.83
C PHE A 139 5.57 -12.76 -0.81
N GLY A 140 5.64 -11.58 -0.22
CA GLY A 140 6.59 -11.29 0.86
C GLY A 140 6.43 -12.23 2.04
N LEU A 141 5.20 -12.49 2.50
CA LEU A 141 4.92 -13.47 3.55
C LEU A 141 5.39 -14.87 3.16
N GLY A 142 5.15 -15.29 1.91
CA GLY A 142 5.66 -16.57 1.38
C GLY A 142 7.18 -16.68 1.52
N LEU A 143 7.92 -15.66 1.09
CA LEU A 143 9.38 -15.60 1.23
C LEU A 143 9.82 -15.62 2.70
N TYR A 144 9.11 -14.92 3.58
CA TYR A 144 9.41 -14.89 5.01
C TYR A 144 9.24 -16.27 5.66
N PHE A 145 8.14 -16.98 5.38
CA PHE A 145 7.87 -18.29 5.97
C PHE A 145 8.71 -19.43 5.37
N THR A 146 9.13 -19.31 4.11
CA THR A 146 10.06 -20.25 3.46
C THR A 146 11.51 -20.08 3.92
N ARG A 147 11.75 -19.22 4.91
CA ARG A 147 13.07 -18.92 5.48
C ARG A 147 14.08 -18.26 4.52
N GLN A 148 13.62 -17.72 3.42
CA GLN A 148 14.44 -16.97 2.47
C GLN A 148 14.66 -15.51 2.93
N ARG A 149 15.17 -15.32 4.14
CA ARG A 149 15.25 -14.01 4.81
C ARG A 149 15.94 -12.93 3.98
N LYS A 150 17.03 -13.27 3.30
CA LYS A 150 17.76 -12.30 2.48
C LYS A 150 16.92 -11.84 1.29
N THR A 151 16.31 -12.79 0.58
CA THR A 151 15.42 -12.52 -0.55
C THR A 151 14.18 -11.74 -0.10
N TYR A 152 13.60 -12.12 1.04
CA TYR A 152 12.49 -11.38 1.66
C TYR A 152 12.84 -9.92 1.92
N LEU A 153 13.99 -9.65 2.59
CA LEU A 153 14.40 -8.29 2.91
C LEU A 153 14.65 -7.45 1.65
N HIS A 154 15.32 -8.02 0.64
CA HIS A 154 15.50 -7.34 -0.64
C HIS A 154 14.15 -7.01 -1.28
N PHE A 155 13.25 -7.97 -1.38
CA PHE A 155 11.93 -7.76 -1.94
C PHE A 155 11.14 -6.68 -1.20
N ALA A 156 11.07 -6.77 0.14
CA ALA A 156 10.30 -5.84 0.95
C ALA A 156 10.86 -4.40 0.89
N LEU A 157 12.18 -4.24 0.86
CA LEU A 157 12.82 -2.93 0.71
C LEU A 157 12.65 -2.38 -0.71
N VAL A 158 12.83 -3.20 -1.75
CA VAL A 158 12.58 -2.78 -3.14
C VAL A 158 11.13 -2.36 -3.32
N PHE A 159 10.18 -3.15 -2.81
CA PHE A 159 8.77 -2.78 -2.82
C PHE A 159 8.53 -1.41 -2.17
N LEU A 160 9.08 -1.19 -0.98
CA LEU A 160 8.95 0.08 -0.27
C LEU A 160 9.55 1.24 -1.09
N PHE A 161 10.80 1.12 -1.52
CA PHE A 161 11.48 2.23 -2.21
C PHE A 161 10.87 2.56 -3.56
N VAL A 162 10.48 1.57 -4.35
CA VAL A 162 9.80 1.80 -5.64
C VAL A 162 8.51 2.59 -5.44
N ASN A 163 7.73 2.23 -4.42
CA ASN A 163 6.49 2.95 -4.12
C ASN A 163 6.75 4.36 -3.57
N LEU A 164 7.73 4.55 -2.68
CA LEU A 164 8.07 5.88 -2.17
C LEU A 164 8.57 6.81 -3.29
N ILE A 165 9.38 6.29 -4.22
CA ILE A 165 9.81 7.05 -5.41
C ILE A 165 8.59 7.35 -6.29
N GLY A 166 7.70 6.36 -6.51
CA GLY A 166 6.47 6.57 -7.25
C GLY A 166 5.57 7.64 -6.64
N PHE A 167 5.48 7.70 -5.31
CA PHE A 167 4.71 8.75 -4.62
C PHE A 167 5.28 10.14 -4.86
N THR A 168 6.61 10.29 -4.97
CA THR A 168 7.19 11.60 -5.33
C THR A 168 6.80 12.03 -6.74
N GLY A 169 6.60 11.09 -7.67
CA GLY A 169 6.15 11.37 -9.02
C GLY A 169 4.74 11.99 -9.12
N TYR A 170 3.93 11.88 -8.04
CA TYR A 170 2.63 12.60 -8.00
C TYR A 170 2.77 14.10 -7.75
N TYR A 171 3.96 14.57 -7.37
CA TYR A 171 4.23 15.97 -7.01
C TYR A 171 5.14 16.70 -8.01
N ILE A 172 5.61 16.01 -9.04
CA ILE A 172 6.44 16.54 -10.12
C ILE A 172 5.59 16.76 -11.37
#